data_f68b59668cd939a2421cb7743b5c94b4
#
_entry.id   f68b59668cd939a2421cb7743b5c94b4
#
_cell.length_a   1.000
_cell.length_b   1.000
_cell.length_c   1.000
_cell.angle_alpha   90.00
_cell.angle_beta   90.00
_cell.angle_gamma   90.00
#
_symmetry.space_group_name_H-M   'P 1'
#
loop_
_entity.id
_entity.type
_entity.pdbx_description
1 polymer ?
#
loop_
_entity_poly.entity_id
_entity_poly.type
_entity_poly.pdbx_seq_one_letter_code
_entity_poly.pdbx_strand_id
1 'polypeptide(L)'
;MAGSAVSVICLGEALVDRLGPPAGDPAVDQPVDDRLGGAPANVACALARLGTPVVFAGRVGSDAIGASFVDLFARRGLDASLLQRDAVRPSRIVLVRRASNGERQFQGFAGDQRIGFADQALAPMSLPPA
;
A
#
# COMPACT_ATOMS: atom_id res chain seq x y z
N MET A 1 7.44 3.57 -29.30
CA MET A 1 7.18 4.93 -28.83
C MET A 1 7.94 5.14 -27.54
N ALA A 2 8.63 6.21 -27.45
CA ALA A 2 9.13 6.60 -26.14
C ALA A 2 7.95 6.73 -25.19
N GLY A 3 8.07 6.19 -24.00
CA GLY A 3 7.02 6.33 -23.00
C GLY A 3 6.75 7.80 -22.71
N SER A 4 5.56 8.10 -22.26
CA SER A 4 5.22 9.42 -21.78
C SER A 4 6.18 9.83 -20.66
N ALA A 5 6.59 11.07 -20.63
CA ALA A 5 7.34 11.60 -19.49
C ALA A 5 6.50 11.45 -18.22
N VAL A 6 7.13 11.07 -17.12
CA VAL A 6 6.46 10.98 -15.83
C VAL A 6 6.14 12.39 -15.35
N SER A 7 4.88 12.66 -15.06
CA SER A 7 4.43 13.96 -14.57
C SER A 7 4.42 14.03 -13.05
N VAL A 8 4.17 12.90 -12.39
CA VAL A 8 4.04 12.84 -10.93
C VAL A 8 4.75 11.60 -10.40
N ILE A 9 5.49 11.78 -9.34
CA ILE A 9 6.07 10.69 -8.55
C ILE A 9 5.34 10.68 -7.21
N CYS A 10 4.71 9.56 -6.87
CA CYS A 10 4.12 9.34 -5.56
C CYS A 10 5.07 8.47 -4.74
N LEU A 11 5.65 9.04 -3.70
CA LEU A 11 6.60 8.36 -2.83
C LEU A 11 5.96 8.11 -1.48
N GLY A 12 6.01 6.88 -1.02
CA GLY A 12 5.56 6.56 0.32
C GLY A 12 5.03 5.15 0.46
N GLU A 13 4.03 4.99 1.31
CA GLU A 13 3.54 3.67 1.69
C GLU A 13 2.38 3.20 0.83
N ALA A 14 2.38 1.89 0.58
CA ALA A 14 1.27 1.10 0.11
C ALA A 14 1.00 0.04 1.19
N LEU A 15 -0.21 -0.06 1.67
CA LEU A 15 -0.55 -0.86 2.83
C LEU A 15 -1.95 -1.45 2.72
N VAL A 16 -2.27 -2.34 3.66
CA VAL A 16 -3.63 -2.84 3.81
C VAL A 16 -4.26 -2.21 5.05
N ASP A 17 -5.47 -1.71 4.89
CA ASP A 17 -6.36 -1.39 6.00
C ASP A 17 -7.20 -2.63 6.30
N ARG A 18 -6.99 -3.25 7.45
CA ARG A 18 -7.75 -4.42 7.88
C ARG A 18 -8.87 -3.98 8.80
N LEU A 19 -10.08 -3.99 8.28
CA LEU A 19 -11.27 -3.64 9.03
C LEU A 19 -11.80 -4.89 9.73
N GLY A 20 -11.91 -4.82 11.06
CA GLY A 20 -12.49 -5.90 11.86
C GLY A 20 -14.01 -5.99 11.73
N PRO A 21 -14.61 -7.04 12.27
CA PRO A 21 -16.06 -7.14 12.31
C PRO A 21 -16.64 -6.03 13.21
N PRO A 22 -17.93 -5.68 13.03
CA PRO A 22 -18.55 -4.66 13.87
C PRO A 22 -18.37 -4.96 15.36
N ALA A 23 -17.83 -3.96 16.09
CA ALA A 23 -17.50 -4.05 17.53
C ALA A 23 -16.48 -5.13 17.89
N GLY A 24 -15.85 -5.79 16.92
CA GLY A 24 -14.84 -6.83 17.14
C GLY A 24 -13.42 -6.29 17.08
N ASP A 25 -12.47 -7.18 17.28
CA ASP A 25 -11.04 -6.87 17.25
C ASP A 25 -10.45 -7.31 15.90
N PRO A 26 -9.95 -6.38 15.09
CA PRO A 26 -9.41 -6.71 13.78
C PRO A 26 -8.15 -7.60 13.82
N ALA A 27 -7.50 -7.71 14.97
CA ALA A 27 -6.32 -8.55 15.11
C ALA A 27 -6.63 -10.03 15.24
N VAL A 28 -7.79 -10.38 15.80
CA VAL A 28 -8.11 -11.77 16.19
C VAL A 28 -9.50 -12.24 15.77
N ASP A 29 -10.43 -11.33 15.53
CA ASP A 29 -11.82 -11.70 15.23
C ASP A 29 -12.06 -11.78 13.73
N GLN A 30 -13.01 -12.61 13.31
CA GLN A 30 -13.43 -12.79 11.94
C GLN A 30 -14.90 -12.39 11.79
N PRO A 31 -15.34 -11.98 10.60
CA PRO A 31 -14.53 -11.77 9.39
C PRO A 31 -13.77 -10.44 9.42
N VAL A 32 -12.69 -10.37 8.64
CA VAL A 32 -12.00 -9.11 8.39
C VAL A 32 -12.18 -8.70 6.93
N ASP A 33 -12.11 -7.39 6.69
CA ASP A 33 -12.18 -6.82 5.35
C ASP A 33 -10.85 -6.09 5.08
N ASP A 34 -10.02 -6.68 4.21
CA ASP A 34 -8.73 -6.11 3.85
C ASP A 34 -8.89 -5.23 2.61
N ARG A 35 -8.50 -3.97 2.74
CA ARG A 35 -8.55 -3.00 1.64
C ARG A 35 -7.16 -2.46 1.36
N LEU A 36 -6.79 -2.47 0.08
CA LEU A 36 -5.53 -1.86 -0.35
C LEU A 36 -5.64 -0.35 -0.20
N GLY A 37 -4.64 0.25 0.43
CA GLY A 37 -4.66 1.67 0.77
C GLY A 37 -3.27 2.26 0.89
N GLY A 38 -3.18 3.29 1.72
CA GLY A 38 -2.01 4.15 1.83
C GLY A 38 -2.20 5.40 0.99
N ALA A 39 -2.04 6.57 1.60
CA ALA A 39 -2.32 7.83 0.92
C ALA A 39 -1.54 8.00 -0.38
N PRO A 40 -0.20 7.76 -0.43
CA PRO A 40 0.54 7.88 -1.69
C PRO A 40 0.07 6.90 -2.77
N ALA A 41 -0.24 5.66 -2.39
CA ALA A 41 -0.73 4.65 -3.34
C ALA A 41 -2.11 5.04 -3.88
N ASN A 42 -3.00 5.54 -3.02
CA ASN A 42 -4.32 5.99 -3.42
C ASN A 42 -4.25 7.17 -4.40
N VAL A 43 -3.37 8.14 -4.14
CA VAL A 43 -3.15 9.28 -5.05
C VAL A 43 -2.61 8.79 -6.39
N ALA A 44 -1.64 7.89 -6.38
CA ALA A 44 -1.07 7.33 -7.61
C ALA A 44 -2.14 6.63 -8.45
N CYS A 45 -2.97 5.80 -7.85
CA CYS A 45 -4.05 5.11 -8.55
C CYS A 45 -5.09 6.09 -9.11
N ALA A 46 -5.45 7.13 -8.35
CA ALA A 46 -6.40 8.13 -8.79
C ALA A 46 -5.86 8.91 -10.01
N LEU A 47 -4.59 9.31 -9.97
CA LEU A 47 -3.94 10.01 -11.06
C LEU A 47 -3.85 9.14 -12.32
N ALA A 48 -3.49 7.87 -12.16
CA ALA A 48 -3.42 6.93 -13.27
C ALA A 48 -4.79 6.78 -13.94
N ARG A 49 -5.88 6.72 -13.17
CA ARG A 49 -7.24 6.64 -13.69
C ARG A 49 -7.64 7.88 -14.48
N LEU A 50 -7.06 9.03 -14.14
CA LEU A 50 -7.29 10.28 -14.86
C LEU A 50 -6.37 10.45 -16.09
N GLY A 51 -5.56 9.45 -16.40
CA GLY A 51 -4.65 9.48 -17.53
C GLY A 51 -3.34 10.22 -17.29
N THR A 52 -3.05 10.60 -16.06
CA THR A 52 -1.78 11.25 -15.71
C THR A 52 -0.66 10.22 -15.68
N PRO A 53 0.47 10.43 -16.38
CA PRO A 53 1.64 9.57 -16.25
C PRO A 53 2.20 9.67 -14.82
N VAL A 54 2.11 8.59 -14.05
CA VAL A 54 2.52 8.56 -12.65
C VAL A 54 3.35 7.32 -12.38
N VAL A 55 4.38 7.46 -11.53
CA VAL A 55 5.14 6.35 -10.99
C VAL A 55 4.95 6.31 -9.48
N PHE A 56 4.80 5.10 -8.94
CA PHE A 56 4.81 4.90 -7.50
C PHE A 56 6.18 4.42 -7.06
N ALA A 57 6.75 5.10 -6.07
CA ALA A 57 8.02 4.74 -5.44
C ALA A 57 7.76 4.33 -4.00
N GLY A 58 8.05 3.09 -3.67
CA GLY A 58 7.80 2.55 -2.34
C GLY A 58 8.29 1.12 -2.21
N ARG A 59 7.99 0.50 -1.08
CA ARG A 59 8.43 -0.86 -0.80
C ARG A 59 7.34 -1.64 -0.09
N VAL A 60 7.04 -2.82 -0.61
CA VAL A 60 6.09 -3.77 -0.02
C VAL A 60 6.78 -5.10 0.19
N GLY A 61 6.17 -5.98 0.98
CA GLY A 61 6.72 -7.30 1.22
C GLY A 61 6.62 -8.21 0.00
N SER A 62 7.39 -9.30 0.03
CA SER A 62 7.25 -10.42 -0.91
C SER A 62 6.17 -11.37 -0.40
N ASP A 63 4.99 -10.84 -0.18
CA ASP A 63 3.84 -11.53 0.39
C ASP A 63 2.60 -11.31 -0.50
N ALA A 64 1.47 -11.85 -0.09
CA ALA A 64 0.24 -11.75 -0.85
C ALA A 64 -0.21 -10.29 -1.03
N ILE A 65 0.03 -9.45 -0.03
CA ILE A 65 -0.31 -8.01 -0.10
C ILE A 65 0.56 -7.34 -1.16
N GLY A 66 1.87 -7.60 -1.15
CA GLY A 66 2.78 -7.07 -2.15
C GLY A 66 2.38 -7.50 -3.56
N ALA A 67 2.01 -8.77 -3.73
CA ALA A 67 1.51 -9.28 -5.01
C ALA A 67 0.22 -8.57 -5.44
N SER A 68 -0.67 -8.27 -4.50
CA SER A 68 -1.91 -7.53 -4.78
C SER A 68 -1.62 -6.11 -5.27
N PHE A 69 -0.61 -5.44 -4.73
CA PHE A 69 -0.21 -4.11 -5.21
C PHE A 69 0.42 -4.17 -6.60
N VAL A 70 1.26 -5.16 -6.87
CA VAL A 70 1.80 -5.34 -8.23
C VAL A 70 0.67 -5.49 -9.24
N ASP A 71 -0.31 -6.32 -8.93
CA ASP A 71 -1.47 -6.55 -9.78
C ASP A 71 -2.34 -5.29 -9.93
N LEU A 72 -2.61 -4.60 -8.83
CA LEU A 72 -3.41 -3.37 -8.85
C LEU A 72 -2.76 -2.31 -9.73
N PHE A 73 -1.46 -2.08 -9.55
CA PHE A 73 -0.75 -1.06 -10.31
C PHE A 73 -0.71 -1.40 -11.80
N ALA A 74 -0.52 -2.68 -12.14
CA ALA A 74 -0.59 -3.12 -13.53
C ALA A 74 -1.97 -2.86 -14.14
N ARG A 75 -3.03 -3.19 -13.43
CA ARG A 75 -4.41 -2.97 -13.89
C ARG A 75 -4.75 -1.49 -14.05
N ARG A 76 -4.14 -0.63 -13.26
CA ARG A 76 -4.36 0.83 -13.34
C ARG A 76 -3.47 1.49 -14.39
N GLY A 77 -2.56 0.74 -15.04
CA GLY A 77 -1.61 1.32 -15.98
C GLY A 77 -0.57 2.22 -15.32
N LEU A 78 -0.29 1.99 -14.06
CA LEU A 78 0.64 2.78 -13.26
C LEU A 78 2.05 2.19 -13.41
N ASP A 79 3.05 3.05 -13.56
CA ASP A 79 4.43 2.62 -13.61
C ASP A 79 4.88 2.14 -12.21
N ALA A 80 5.14 0.84 -12.09
CA ALA A 80 5.56 0.19 -10.85
C ALA A 80 7.05 -0.16 -10.86
N SER A 81 7.85 0.42 -11.75
CA SER A 81 9.28 0.11 -11.85
C SER A 81 10.06 0.47 -10.59
N LEU A 82 9.55 1.41 -9.78
CA LEU A 82 10.16 1.82 -8.51
C LEU A 82 9.50 1.20 -7.29
N LEU A 83 8.59 0.24 -7.49
CA LEU A 83 8.04 -0.55 -6.40
C LEU A 83 9.02 -1.65 -6.01
N GLN A 84 9.57 -1.54 -4.81
CA GLN A 84 10.50 -2.52 -4.27
C GLN A 84 9.75 -3.64 -3.56
N ARG A 85 10.35 -4.84 -3.54
CA ARG A 85 9.82 -6.00 -2.83
C ARG A 85 10.83 -6.40 -1.74
N ASP A 86 10.38 -6.52 -0.50
CA ASP A 86 11.21 -6.91 0.63
C ASP A 86 11.07 -8.41 0.87
N ALA A 87 12.18 -9.13 0.89
CA ALA A 87 12.17 -10.58 1.10
C ALA A 87 12.00 -10.97 2.58
N VAL A 88 12.18 -10.03 3.50
CA VAL A 88 12.20 -10.30 4.94
C VAL A 88 11.07 -9.58 5.66
N ARG A 89 10.90 -8.28 5.41
CA ARG A 89 9.90 -7.47 6.11
C ARG A 89 8.55 -7.59 5.42
N PRO A 90 7.47 -7.76 6.22
CA PRO A 90 6.12 -7.85 5.65
C PRO A 90 5.62 -6.51 5.14
N SER A 91 4.63 -6.58 4.27
CA SER A 91 3.81 -5.42 3.94
C SER A 91 3.08 -4.92 5.19
N ARG A 92 2.86 -3.60 5.26
CA ARG A 92 2.18 -2.99 6.41
C ARG A 92 0.69 -3.32 6.39
N ILE A 93 0.19 -3.74 7.55
CA ILE A 93 -1.24 -3.93 7.79
C ILE A 93 -1.66 -3.03 8.93
N VAL A 94 -2.55 -2.11 8.64
CA VAL A 94 -3.16 -1.23 9.64
C VAL A 94 -4.42 -1.90 10.17
N LEU A 95 -4.52 -2.03 11.49
CA LEU A 95 -5.69 -2.60 12.13
C LEU A 95 -6.70 -1.48 12.42
N VAL A 96 -7.89 -1.63 11.88
CA VAL A 96 -8.98 -0.65 12.01
C VAL A 96 -10.17 -1.31 12.69
N ARG A 97 -10.51 -0.82 13.87
CA ARG A 97 -11.69 -1.27 14.62
C ARG A 97 -12.92 -0.50 14.12
N ARG A 98 -14.01 -1.22 13.94
CA ARG A 98 -15.31 -0.61 13.69
C ARG A 98 -16.12 -0.62 14.99
N ALA A 99 -16.41 0.57 15.54
CA ALA A 99 -17.25 0.69 16.72
C ALA A 99 -18.70 0.29 16.38
N SER A 100 -19.51 0.03 17.42
CA SER A 100 -20.91 -0.37 17.26
C SER A 100 -21.74 0.69 16.49
N ASN A 101 -21.35 1.96 16.55
CA ASN A 101 -21.98 3.05 15.79
C ASN A 101 -21.44 3.20 14.36
N GLY A 102 -20.57 2.28 13.91
CA GLY A 102 -19.95 2.32 12.59
C GLY A 102 -18.71 3.20 12.45
N GLU A 103 -18.34 3.89 13.53
CA GLU A 103 -17.14 4.74 13.52
C GLU A 103 -15.87 3.89 13.42
N ARG A 104 -14.91 4.34 12.62
CA ARG A 104 -13.63 3.66 12.44
C ARG A 104 -12.59 4.22 13.38
N GLN A 105 -11.83 3.32 14.01
CA GLN A 105 -10.79 3.69 14.96
C GLN A 105 -9.50 2.97 14.62
N PHE A 106 -8.39 3.72 14.53
CA PHE A 106 -7.07 3.13 14.39
C PHE A 106 -6.74 2.34 15.66
N GLN A 107 -6.35 1.07 15.50
CA GLN A 107 -5.99 0.21 16.63
C GLN A 107 -4.49 -0.05 16.72
N GLY A 108 -3.78 -0.06 15.61
CA GLY A 108 -2.36 -0.38 15.56
C GLY A 108 -2.02 -1.12 14.28
N PHE A 109 -0.96 -1.91 14.32
CA PHE A 109 -0.46 -2.65 13.19
C PHE A 109 -0.42 -4.14 13.50
N ALA A 110 -0.65 -4.97 12.47
CA ALA A 110 -0.51 -6.42 12.59
C ALA A 110 0.96 -6.82 12.48
N GLY A 111 1.29 -7.97 13.07
CA GLY A 111 2.59 -8.62 12.90
C GLY A 111 3.62 -8.23 13.96
N ASP A 112 4.86 -8.70 13.72
CA ASP A 112 5.97 -8.50 14.65
C ASP A 112 6.60 -7.13 14.41
N GLN A 113 6.40 -6.23 15.37
CA GLN A 113 6.92 -4.86 15.30
C GLN A 113 8.45 -4.79 15.37
N ARG A 114 9.11 -5.84 15.84
CA ARG A 114 10.57 -5.84 16.03
C ARG A 114 11.34 -5.81 14.72
N ILE A 115 10.82 -6.46 13.69
CA ILE A 115 11.47 -6.47 12.38
C ILE A 115 11.05 -5.29 11.51
N GLY A 116 9.97 -4.61 11.86
CA GLY A 116 9.42 -3.51 11.09
C GLY A 116 8.68 -3.95 9.84
N PHE A 117 8.23 -2.99 9.07
CA PHE A 117 7.51 -3.20 7.82
C PHE A 117 8.40 -2.88 6.62
N ALA A 118 8.05 -3.44 5.46
CA ALA A 118 8.81 -3.25 4.23
C ALA A 118 8.98 -1.76 3.87
N ASP A 119 7.95 -0.95 4.07
CA ASP A 119 7.97 0.48 3.75
C ASP A 119 8.97 1.29 4.59
N GLN A 120 9.42 0.75 5.71
CA GLN A 120 10.43 1.39 6.57
C GLN A 120 11.86 1.13 6.09
N ALA A 121 12.04 0.26 5.11
CA ALA A 121 13.34 -0.19 4.62
C ALA A 121 13.55 0.15 3.14
N LEU A 122 12.97 1.28 2.69
CA LEU A 122 13.10 1.72 1.31
C LEU A 122 14.59 1.86 0.96
N ALA A 123 15.02 1.11 -0.05
CA ALA A 123 16.39 1.17 -0.53
C ALA A 123 16.58 2.37 -1.48
N PRO A 124 17.81 2.90 -1.58
CA PRO A 124 18.10 3.98 -2.54
C PRO A 124 17.64 3.63 -3.95
N MET A 125 17.10 4.61 -4.65
CA MET A 125 16.63 4.46 -6.01
C MET A 125 16.88 5.71 -6.80
N SER A 126 16.98 5.58 -8.13
CA SER A 126 17.07 6.73 -9.03
C SER A 126 15.65 7.10 -9.46
N LEU A 127 15.24 8.32 -9.19
CA LEU A 127 13.96 8.83 -9.64
C LEU A 127 14.03 9.26 -11.09
N PRO A 128 12.97 9.11 -11.87
CA PRO A 128 12.95 9.60 -13.24
C PRO A 128 13.03 11.12 -13.26
N PRO A 129 13.63 11.71 -14.31
CA PRO A 129 13.64 13.17 -14.45
C PRO A 129 12.23 13.72 -14.60
N ALA A 130 12.04 14.92 -14.08
CA ALA A 130 10.76 15.61 -14.16
C ALA A 130 10.46 16.03 -15.62
#